data_8851e29d0adb3e8c8dd939910bd1528d
#
_entry.id   8851e29d0adb3e8c8dd939910bd1528d
#
_cell.length_a   1.000
_cell.length_b   1.000
_cell.length_c   1.000
_cell.angle_alpha   90.00
_cell.angle_beta   90.00
_cell.angle_gamma   90.00
#
_symmetry.space_group_name_H-M   'P 1'
#
loop_
_entity.id
_entity.type
_entity.pdbx_description
1 polymer ?
#
loop_
_entity_poly.entity_id
_entity_poly.type
_entity_poly.pdbx_seq_one_letter_code
_entity_poly.pdbx_strand_id
1 'polypeptide(L)'
;MITVRKIVTIAVLGGIAYLGFGAASLPAQSSSSNQSAPPPASATSTPKPKAADPDTPAYHSMRPRGPLPDTLDPKQFADAETQNIYALAATEKSVLYQLPCYCRCDKEVGHKSLLDCYVDDHASHCILCKKEAAFADTETKAGKTAAQIRKEIMDGKWKDVDLSQYDTLLPAQ
;
A
#
# COMPACT_ATOMS: atom_id res chain seq x y z
N MET A 1 -14.62 -31.14 -32.31
CA MET A 1 -15.06 -31.93 -31.14
C MET A 1 -15.51 -30.97 -30.07
N ILE A 2 -16.79 -31.02 -29.76
CA ILE A 2 -17.53 -30.09 -28.91
C ILE A 2 -17.53 -30.68 -27.53
N THR A 3 -17.06 -29.98 -26.48
CA THR A 3 -17.18 -30.42 -25.09
C THR A 3 -17.83 -29.36 -24.22
N VAL A 4 -19.06 -29.58 -24.07
CA VAL A 4 -20.11 -29.34 -23.07
C VAL A 4 -19.71 -28.52 -21.83
N ARG A 5 -20.40 -27.37 -21.71
CA ARG A 5 -20.56 -26.55 -20.50
C ARG A 5 -21.39 -27.30 -19.45
N LYS A 6 -20.90 -27.36 -18.22
CA LYS A 6 -21.74 -27.69 -17.05
C LYS A 6 -22.20 -26.40 -16.36
N ILE A 7 -23.47 -26.13 -16.49
CA ILE A 7 -24.19 -25.12 -15.72
C ILE A 7 -24.61 -25.78 -14.41
N VAL A 8 -24.19 -25.25 -13.29
CA VAL A 8 -24.73 -25.64 -11.97
C VAL A 8 -25.71 -24.57 -11.55
N THR A 9 -26.97 -24.91 -11.60
CA THR A 9 -28.09 -24.12 -11.08
C THR A 9 -28.29 -24.50 -9.62
N ILE A 10 -28.14 -23.56 -8.70
CA ILE A 10 -28.53 -23.73 -7.29
C ILE A 10 -29.81 -22.96 -7.08
N ALA A 11 -30.89 -23.68 -6.88
CA ALA A 11 -32.17 -23.16 -6.42
C ALA A 11 -32.17 -23.05 -4.90
N VAL A 12 -32.48 -21.89 -4.37
CA VAL A 12 -32.77 -21.71 -2.93
C VAL A 12 -34.24 -21.34 -2.79
N LEU A 13 -34.99 -22.30 -2.29
CA LEU A 13 -36.36 -22.16 -1.81
C LEU A 13 -36.33 -22.16 -0.27
N GLY A 14 -37.16 -21.34 0.35
CA GLY A 14 -37.58 -21.59 1.72
C GLY A 14 -37.67 -20.35 2.58
N GLY A 15 -38.85 -19.67 2.52
CA GLY A 15 -39.27 -18.71 3.51
C GLY A 15 -39.82 -19.39 4.76
N ILE A 16 -39.75 -18.71 5.88
CA ILE A 16 -40.71 -18.88 7.02
C ILE A 16 -40.86 -17.52 7.69
N ALA A 17 -42.10 -17.05 7.68
CA ALA A 17 -42.59 -15.93 8.48
C ALA A 17 -42.80 -16.37 9.92
N TYR A 18 -42.40 -15.56 10.89
CA TYR A 18 -42.91 -15.62 12.25
C TYR A 18 -43.39 -14.26 12.69
N LEU A 19 -44.73 -14.15 12.76
CA LEU A 19 -45.44 -13.12 13.49
C LEU A 19 -45.51 -13.55 14.96
N GLY A 20 -45.03 -12.72 15.86
CA GLY A 20 -45.19 -12.88 17.29
C GLY A 20 -45.40 -11.57 17.98
N PHE A 21 -46.69 -11.24 18.19
CA PHE A 21 -47.15 -10.15 19.03
C PHE A 21 -46.94 -10.49 20.50
N GLY A 22 -46.32 -9.60 21.24
CA GLY A 22 -46.17 -9.72 22.68
C GLY A 22 -45.99 -8.35 23.31
N ALA A 23 -47.12 -7.72 23.69
CA ALA A 23 -47.10 -6.54 24.54
C ALA A 23 -46.95 -6.97 26.00
N ALA A 24 -45.98 -6.41 26.70
CA ALA A 24 -45.91 -6.47 28.15
C ALA A 24 -45.28 -5.18 28.71
N SER A 25 -45.99 -4.68 29.64
CA SER A 25 -45.91 -3.42 30.38
C SER A 25 -44.60 -3.07 31.03
N LEU A 26 -44.30 -1.77 31.10
CA LEU A 26 -43.29 -1.13 31.91
C LEU A 26 -43.55 -1.22 33.41
N PRO A 27 -42.50 -1.23 34.23
CA PRO A 27 -42.45 -0.27 35.33
C PRO A 27 -41.21 0.63 35.23
N ALA A 28 -41.46 1.89 35.50
CA ALA A 28 -40.43 2.93 35.67
C ALA A 28 -39.59 2.62 36.90
N GLN A 29 -38.28 2.53 36.72
CA GLN A 29 -37.31 2.65 37.82
C GLN A 29 -36.37 3.80 37.49
N SER A 30 -36.55 4.88 38.23
CA SER A 30 -35.59 5.95 38.40
C SER A 30 -34.40 5.40 39.19
N SER A 31 -33.28 5.31 38.56
CA SER A 31 -31.98 5.08 39.23
C SER A 31 -30.98 6.07 38.71
N SER A 32 -30.50 6.89 39.63
CA SER A 32 -29.41 7.84 39.58
C SER A 32 -28.26 7.32 38.74
N SER A 33 -28.02 7.94 37.59
CA SER A 33 -26.81 7.71 36.78
C SER A 33 -25.61 8.43 37.42
N ASN A 34 -24.83 7.68 38.15
CA ASN A 34 -23.45 8.09 38.44
C ASN A 34 -22.62 7.84 37.21
N GLN A 35 -22.54 8.83 36.34
CA GLN A 35 -21.64 8.79 35.19
C GLN A 35 -20.20 8.99 35.70
N SER A 36 -19.55 7.88 35.95
CA SER A 36 -18.09 7.88 36.06
C SER A 36 -17.53 8.21 34.67
N ALA A 37 -16.91 9.38 34.55
CA ALA A 37 -16.18 9.79 33.36
C ALA A 37 -15.15 8.71 32.99
N PRO A 38 -14.98 8.38 31.70
CA PRO A 38 -13.91 7.48 31.29
C PRO A 38 -12.56 8.10 31.66
N PRO A 39 -11.57 7.28 32.08
CA PRO A 39 -10.25 7.78 32.41
C PRO A 39 -9.65 8.45 31.16
N PRO A 40 -8.85 9.52 31.33
CA PRO A 40 -8.19 10.17 30.19
C PRO A 40 -7.34 9.12 29.48
N ALA A 41 -7.57 9.00 28.16
CA ALA A 41 -6.77 8.16 27.29
C ALA A 41 -5.29 8.46 27.55
N SER A 42 -4.55 7.48 28.01
CA SER A 42 -3.09 7.55 28.17
C SER A 42 -2.51 8.11 26.89
N ALA A 43 -1.88 9.27 27.00
CA ALA A 43 -1.14 9.87 25.92
C ALA A 43 -0.08 8.85 25.47
N THR A 44 -0.37 8.19 24.35
CA THR A 44 0.61 7.36 23.66
C THR A 44 1.76 8.28 23.30
N SER A 45 2.84 8.20 24.04
CA SER A 45 4.07 8.92 23.75
C SER A 45 4.49 8.55 22.33
N THR A 46 4.34 9.48 21.41
CA THR A 46 4.88 9.37 20.05
C THR A 46 6.37 9.11 20.19
N PRO A 47 6.91 7.98 19.68
CA PRO A 47 8.34 7.73 19.77
C PRO A 47 9.05 8.90 19.08
N LYS A 48 9.97 9.55 19.80
CA LYS A 48 10.86 10.55 19.23
C LYS A 48 11.50 9.96 17.98
N PRO A 49 11.44 10.62 16.82
CA PRO A 49 12.08 10.11 15.61
C PRO A 49 13.54 9.79 15.93
N LYS A 50 13.94 8.53 15.80
CA LYS A 50 15.35 8.14 15.81
C LYS A 50 16.02 8.97 14.72
N ALA A 51 17.10 9.65 15.05
CA ALA A 51 17.89 10.39 14.06
C ALA A 51 18.12 9.47 12.85
N ALA A 52 17.82 9.96 11.66
CA ALA A 52 18.03 9.19 10.45
C ALA A 52 19.50 8.79 10.40
N ASP A 53 19.76 7.51 10.10
CA ASP A 53 21.11 7.02 9.85
C ASP A 53 21.70 7.86 8.70
N PRO A 54 22.90 8.44 8.83
CA PRO A 54 23.53 9.25 7.79
C PRO A 54 23.68 8.50 6.46
N ASP A 55 23.66 7.16 6.51
CA ASP A 55 23.71 6.31 5.32
C ASP A 55 22.33 6.03 4.68
N THR A 56 21.23 6.43 5.31
CA THR A 56 19.91 6.28 4.71
C THR A 56 19.72 7.31 3.59
N PRO A 57 19.36 6.87 2.36
CA PRO A 57 19.03 7.79 1.27
C PRO A 57 17.84 8.69 1.60
N ALA A 58 17.68 9.79 0.85
CA ALA A 58 16.59 10.74 1.05
C ALA A 58 15.21 10.08 0.91
N TYR A 59 14.28 10.52 1.75
CA TYR A 59 12.86 10.14 1.70
C TYR A 59 12.00 11.15 2.47
N HIS A 60 10.69 11.14 2.23
CA HIS A 60 9.74 11.94 3.00
C HIS A 60 9.11 11.10 4.12
N SER A 61 9.26 11.51 5.37
CA SER A 61 8.73 10.75 6.53
C SER A 61 7.21 10.81 6.67
N MET A 62 6.56 11.78 6.01
CA MET A 62 5.12 12.01 6.08
C MET A 62 4.47 11.84 4.71
N ARG A 63 3.15 11.57 4.72
CA ARG A 63 2.33 11.55 3.51
C ARG A 63 2.42 12.88 2.74
N PRO A 64 2.30 12.86 1.40
CA PRO A 64 2.22 14.09 0.61
C PRO A 64 0.99 14.92 1.03
N ARG A 65 1.14 16.23 1.04
CA ARG A 65 0.07 17.19 1.37
C ARG A 65 -0.66 17.73 0.14
N GLY A 66 -0.20 17.40 -1.04
CA GLY A 66 -0.75 17.87 -2.32
C GLY A 66 -0.58 16.83 -3.41
N PRO A 67 -0.93 17.19 -4.66
CA PRO A 67 -0.75 16.30 -5.79
C PRO A 67 0.73 15.96 -5.96
N LEU A 68 1.00 14.70 -6.28
CA LEU A 68 2.33 14.22 -6.62
C LEU A 68 2.55 14.31 -8.13
N PRO A 69 3.79 14.45 -8.59
CA PRO A 69 4.08 14.39 -10.01
C PRO A 69 3.61 13.07 -10.61
N ASP A 70 3.36 13.08 -11.90
CA ASP A 70 3.08 11.85 -12.62
C ASP A 70 4.39 11.12 -12.94
N THR A 71 4.33 9.81 -12.93
CA THR A 71 5.40 8.94 -13.43
C THR A 71 5.39 8.95 -14.95
N LEU A 72 6.48 8.55 -15.57
CA LEU A 72 6.50 8.35 -17.03
C LEU A 72 5.49 7.29 -17.46
N ASP A 73 4.92 7.45 -18.66
CA ASP A 73 4.00 6.47 -19.23
C ASP A 73 4.72 5.13 -19.45
N PRO A 74 4.23 4.03 -18.87
CA PRO A 74 4.82 2.71 -19.07
C PRO A 74 5.00 2.31 -20.52
N LYS A 75 4.10 2.75 -21.39
CA LYS A 75 4.09 2.38 -22.82
C LYS A 75 5.26 2.92 -23.62
N GLN A 76 6.01 3.88 -23.09
CA GLN A 76 7.21 4.39 -23.76
C GLN A 76 8.41 3.45 -23.67
N PHE A 77 8.38 2.46 -22.80
CA PHE A 77 9.45 1.48 -22.62
C PHE A 77 9.23 0.26 -23.51
N ALA A 78 10.32 -0.34 -24.00
CA ALA A 78 10.25 -1.45 -24.93
C ALA A 78 10.01 -2.81 -24.26
N ASP A 79 10.52 -2.98 -23.03
CA ASP A 79 10.47 -4.25 -22.31
C ASP A 79 9.32 -4.31 -21.30
N ALA A 80 8.75 -5.50 -21.13
CA ALA A 80 7.60 -5.74 -20.30
C ALA A 80 7.89 -5.50 -18.79
N GLU A 81 9.08 -5.86 -18.33
CA GLU A 81 9.49 -5.66 -16.93
C GLU A 81 9.40 -4.17 -16.58
N THR A 82 10.06 -3.31 -17.37
CA THR A 82 10.04 -1.86 -17.13
C THR A 82 8.64 -1.29 -17.22
N GLN A 83 7.85 -1.70 -18.24
CA GLN A 83 6.45 -1.26 -18.35
C GLN A 83 5.64 -1.60 -17.09
N ASN A 84 5.72 -2.83 -16.62
CA ASN A 84 4.99 -3.27 -15.44
C ASN A 84 5.42 -2.52 -14.18
N ILE A 85 6.71 -2.32 -14.01
CA ILE A 85 7.25 -1.60 -12.83
C ILE A 85 6.85 -0.12 -12.84
N TYR A 86 6.85 0.56 -14.00
CA TYR A 86 6.34 1.93 -14.08
C TYR A 86 4.82 2.00 -13.88
N ALA A 87 4.06 1.00 -14.34
CA ALA A 87 2.63 0.92 -14.11
C ALA A 87 2.31 0.80 -12.61
N LEU A 88 2.99 -0.08 -11.87
CA LEU A 88 2.81 -0.18 -10.43
C LEU A 88 3.27 1.09 -9.70
N ALA A 89 4.36 1.73 -10.14
CA ALA A 89 4.82 2.97 -9.55
C ALA A 89 3.77 4.10 -9.70
N ALA A 90 3.06 4.13 -10.81
CA ALA A 90 1.98 5.09 -11.05
C ALA A 90 0.82 4.94 -10.04
N THR A 91 0.54 3.73 -9.59
CA THR A 91 -0.50 3.45 -8.59
C THR A 91 -0.02 3.71 -7.16
N GLU A 92 1.27 3.53 -6.90
CA GLU A 92 1.88 3.57 -5.57
C GLU A 92 2.59 4.90 -5.24
N LYS A 93 2.34 5.98 -6.00
CA LYS A 93 3.04 7.28 -5.86
C LYS A 93 3.15 7.76 -4.41
N SER A 94 2.07 7.65 -3.64
CA SER A 94 2.03 8.11 -2.24
C SER A 94 2.93 7.29 -1.31
N VAL A 95 3.09 6.01 -1.59
CA VAL A 95 3.99 5.12 -0.85
C VAL A 95 5.43 5.41 -1.26
N LEU A 96 5.73 5.38 -2.56
CA LEU A 96 7.08 5.61 -3.10
C LEU A 96 7.66 6.97 -2.70
N TYR A 97 6.82 8.01 -2.59
CA TYR A 97 7.20 9.32 -2.05
C TYR A 97 7.81 9.24 -0.65
N GLN A 98 7.41 8.26 0.14
CA GLN A 98 7.84 8.09 1.52
C GLN A 98 9.00 7.08 1.69
N LEU A 99 9.53 6.54 0.61
CA LEU A 99 10.56 5.51 0.62
C LEU A 99 11.91 6.05 0.13
N PRO A 100 13.03 5.62 0.75
CA PRO A 100 14.37 5.88 0.24
C PRO A 100 14.67 5.02 -0.99
N CYS A 101 15.61 5.44 -1.83
CA CYS A 101 16.15 4.61 -2.90
C CYS A 101 17.64 4.33 -2.69
N TYR A 102 17.99 3.07 -2.53
CA TYR A 102 19.35 2.64 -2.20
C TYR A 102 20.32 2.62 -3.41
N CYS A 103 19.86 3.05 -4.60
CA CYS A 103 20.79 3.35 -5.70
C CYS A 103 21.61 4.63 -5.46
N ARG A 104 21.27 5.42 -4.42
CA ARG A 104 21.95 6.67 -4.04
C ARG A 104 21.76 7.82 -5.02
N CYS A 105 20.71 7.79 -5.83
CA CYS A 105 20.35 8.90 -6.73
C CYS A 105 20.08 10.23 -5.98
N ASP A 106 19.87 10.18 -4.66
CA ASP A 106 19.82 11.35 -3.80
C ASP A 106 21.13 12.16 -3.82
N LYS A 107 22.26 11.48 -4.00
CA LYS A 107 23.59 12.08 -4.07
C LYS A 107 23.98 12.52 -5.48
N GLU A 108 23.60 11.74 -6.49
CA GLU A 108 24.04 11.91 -7.85
C GLU A 108 23.18 12.92 -8.64
N VAL A 109 21.86 12.77 -8.55
CA VAL A 109 20.91 13.59 -9.32
C VAL A 109 19.92 14.37 -8.43
N GLY A 110 20.04 14.23 -7.12
CA GLY A 110 19.28 15.02 -6.14
C GLY A 110 17.86 14.55 -5.89
N HIS A 111 17.52 13.31 -6.20
CA HIS A 111 16.22 12.71 -5.88
C HIS A 111 15.93 12.77 -4.39
N LYS A 112 14.68 12.98 -4.03
CA LYS A 112 14.23 13.13 -2.63
C LYS A 112 13.49 11.90 -2.12
N SER A 113 13.15 10.98 -3.00
CA SER A 113 12.42 9.75 -2.70
C SER A 113 12.55 8.75 -3.84
N LEU A 114 12.11 7.50 -3.59
CA LEU A 114 12.02 6.49 -4.64
C LEU A 114 11.07 6.89 -5.77
N LEU A 115 10.03 7.70 -5.49
CA LEU A 115 9.11 8.20 -6.52
C LEU A 115 9.84 8.98 -7.61
N ASP A 116 10.81 9.79 -7.26
CA ASP A 116 11.49 10.66 -8.21
C ASP A 116 12.19 9.88 -9.32
N CYS A 117 12.63 8.64 -9.03
CA CYS A 117 13.21 7.74 -10.02
C CYS A 117 12.23 7.31 -11.13
N TYR A 118 10.93 7.51 -10.91
CA TYR A 118 9.85 7.15 -11.85
C TYR A 118 9.23 8.38 -12.54
N VAL A 119 9.53 9.58 -12.04
CA VAL A 119 9.15 10.85 -12.70
C VAL A 119 10.00 11.06 -13.95
N ASP A 120 11.19 10.50 -13.96
CA ASP A 120 12.09 10.43 -15.11
C ASP A 120 12.38 8.95 -15.51
N ASP A 121 13.32 8.73 -16.40
CA ASP A 121 13.69 7.40 -16.90
C ASP A 121 14.72 6.67 -16.04
N HIS A 122 15.14 7.23 -14.91
CA HIS A 122 16.20 6.68 -14.07
C HIS A 122 15.94 5.24 -13.64
N ALA A 123 14.70 4.94 -13.22
CA ALA A 123 14.33 3.60 -12.78
C ALA A 123 14.37 2.57 -13.92
N SER A 124 14.24 2.98 -15.19
CA SER A 124 14.30 2.06 -16.33
C SER A 124 15.66 1.34 -16.44
N HIS A 125 16.71 2.01 -16.01
CA HIS A 125 18.10 1.54 -16.07
C HIS A 125 18.63 1.06 -14.71
N CYS A 126 17.81 1.08 -13.65
CA CYS A 126 18.25 0.78 -12.29
C CYS A 126 17.50 -0.39 -11.67
N ILE A 127 18.15 -1.55 -11.61
CA ILE A 127 17.58 -2.76 -10.99
C ILE A 127 17.22 -2.56 -9.52
N LEU A 128 17.92 -1.68 -8.78
CA LEU A 128 17.65 -1.42 -7.38
C LEU A 128 16.31 -0.69 -7.24
N CYS A 129 16.08 0.37 -8.03
CA CYS A 129 14.80 1.10 -8.03
C CYS A 129 13.63 0.16 -8.36
N LYS A 130 13.80 -0.71 -9.38
CA LYS A 130 12.77 -1.67 -9.78
C LYS A 130 12.42 -2.65 -8.66
N LYS A 131 13.43 -3.23 -8.00
CA LYS A 131 13.23 -4.15 -6.86
C LYS A 131 12.56 -3.46 -5.67
N GLU A 132 12.98 -2.24 -5.35
CA GLU A 132 12.40 -1.47 -4.25
C GLU A 132 10.93 -1.13 -4.50
N ALA A 133 10.56 -0.77 -5.72
CA ALA A 133 9.16 -0.49 -6.08
C ALA A 133 8.30 -1.76 -6.10
N ALA A 134 8.80 -2.86 -6.67
CA ALA A 134 8.12 -4.15 -6.66
C ALA A 134 7.90 -4.67 -5.22
N PHE A 135 8.88 -4.50 -4.35
CA PHE A 135 8.75 -4.78 -2.93
C PHE A 135 7.66 -3.91 -2.29
N ALA A 136 7.70 -2.60 -2.55
CA ALA A 136 6.72 -1.67 -1.99
C ALA A 136 5.29 -2.00 -2.42
N ASP A 137 5.05 -2.34 -3.67
CA ASP A 137 3.75 -2.77 -4.20
C ASP A 137 3.26 -4.04 -3.50
N THR A 138 4.12 -5.06 -3.39
CA THR A 138 3.79 -6.31 -2.71
C THR A 138 3.38 -6.08 -1.26
N GLU A 139 4.14 -5.27 -0.54
CA GLU A 139 3.89 -5.00 0.87
C GLU A 139 2.69 -4.06 1.09
N THR A 140 2.41 -3.16 0.15
CA THR A 140 1.18 -2.35 0.16
C THR A 140 -0.06 -3.23 -0.03
N LYS A 141 -0.01 -4.16 -0.98
CA LYS A 141 -1.09 -5.15 -1.20
C LYS A 141 -1.28 -6.07 0.00
N ALA A 142 -0.23 -6.32 0.78
CA ALA A 142 -0.31 -7.01 2.07
C ALA A 142 -0.85 -6.14 3.22
N GLY A 143 -1.22 -4.88 2.95
CA GLY A 143 -1.84 -3.97 3.91
C GLY A 143 -0.86 -3.21 4.81
N LYS A 144 0.43 -3.22 4.50
CA LYS A 144 1.42 -2.47 5.29
C LYS A 144 1.37 -0.97 5.00
N THR A 145 1.68 -0.19 6.01
CA THR A 145 1.83 1.26 5.88
C THR A 145 3.19 1.62 5.25
N ALA A 146 3.30 2.77 4.61
CA ALA A 146 4.56 3.26 4.06
C ALA A 146 5.69 3.31 5.12
N ALA A 147 5.38 3.58 6.39
CA ALA A 147 6.37 3.58 7.45
C ALA A 147 6.92 2.18 7.76
N GLN A 148 6.07 1.15 7.70
CA GLN A 148 6.49 -0.25 7.87
C GLN A 148 7.32 -0.72 6.68
N ILE A 149 6.86 -0.42 5.46
CA ILE A 149 7.56 -0.74 4.21
C ILE A 149 8.94 -0.07 4.20
N ARG A 150 9.01 1.23 4.56
CA ARG A 150 10.28 1.96 4.65
C ARG A 150 11.27 1.29 5.60
N LYS A 151 10.80 0.86 6.78
CA LYS A 151 11.67 0.14 7.71
C LYS A 151 12.22 -1.13 7.08
N GLU A 152 11.40 -1.90 6.37
CA GLU A 152 11.82 -3.14 5.73
C GLU A 152 12.77 -2.89 4.55
N ILE A 153 12.59 -1.80 3.81
CA ILE A 153 13.55 -1.35 2.79
C ILE A 153 14.91 -1.01 3.43
N MET A 154 14.89 -0.28 4.55
CA MET A 154 16.12 0.02 5.30
C MET A 154 16.80 -1.24 5.84
N ASP A 155 16.02 -2.25 6.19
CA ASP A 155 16.51 -3.57 6.61
C ASP A 155 17.01 -4.43 5.40
N GLY A 156 16.85 -3.95 4.16
CA GLY A 156 17.35 -4.59 2.93
C GLY A 156 16.49 -5.73 2.40
N LYS A 157 15.23 -5.88 2.85
CA LYS A 157 14.36 -7.00 2.43
C LYS A 157 14.00 -7.00 0.94
N TRP A 158 14.07 -5.86 0.28
CA TRP A 158 13.85 -5.72 -1.16
C TRP A 158 14.91 -6.43 -2.02
N LYS A 159 16.08 -6.75 -1.48
CA LYS A 159 17.21 -7.31 -2.23
C LYS A 159 16.89 -8.66 -2.87
N ASP A 160 16.04 -9.45 -2.20
CA ASP A 160 15.67 -10.80 -2.62
C ASP A 160 14.44 -10.82 -3.57
N VAL A 161 13.93 -9.64 -3.97
CA VAL A 161 12.81 -9.56 -4.93
C VAL A 161 13.24 -10.14 -6.26
N ASP A 162 12.46 -11.10 -6.75
CA ASP A 162 12.57 -11.64 -8.10
C ASP A 162 11.71 -10.81 -9.06
N LEU A 163 12.33 -10.25 -10.08
CA LEU A 163 11.64 -9.45 -11.10
C LEU A 163 11.13 -10.26 -12.27
N SER A 164 11.48 -11.54 -12.39
CA SER A 164 11.06 -12.39 -13.52
C SER A 164 9.54 -12.49 -13.69
N GLN A 165 8.77 -12.30 -12.60
CA GLN A 165 7.32 -12.23 -12.65
C GLN A 165 6.77 -11.04 -13.46
N TYR A 166 7.62 -10.06 -13.77
CA TYR A 166 7.28 -8.87 -14.55
C TYR A 166 7.73 -8.96 -16.02
N ASP A 167 8.36 -10.05 -16.45
CA ASP A 167 8.88 -10.23 -17.81
C ASP A 167 7.78 -10.33 -18.89
N THR A 168 6.52 -10.53 -18.48
CA THR A 168 5.37 -10.50 -19.36
C THR A 168 4.40 -9.40 -18.95
N LEU A 169 3.76 -8.73 -19.92
CA LEU A 169 2.81 -7.68 -19.61
C LEU A 169 1.68 -8.21 -18.71
N LEU A 170 1.53 -7.57 -17.54
CA LEU A 170 0.45 -7.87 -16.63
C LEU A 170 -0.86 -7.23 -17.11
N PRO A 171 -2.03 -7.81 -16.76
CA PRO A 171 -3.31 -7.16 -16.99
C PRO A 171 -3.33 -5.77 -16.37
N ALA A 172 -3.99 -4.81 -17.04
CA ALA A 172 -4.19 -3.47 -16.48
C ALA A 172 -4.91 -3.58 -15.13
N GLN A 173 -4.39 -2.86 -14.13
CA GLN A 173 -4.92 -2.84 -12.77
C GLN A 173 -5.92 -1.70 -12.60
#